data_eeaeb03fd135af1db5e1e62b3655b729
#
_entry.id   eeaeb03fd135af1db5e1e62b3655b729
#
_cell.length_a   1.000
_cell.length_b   1.000
_cell.length_c   1.000
_cell.angle_alpha   90.00
_cell.angle_beta   90.00
_cell.angle_gamma   90.00
#
_symmetry.space_group_name_H-M   'P 1'
#
loop_
_entity.id
_entity.type
_entity.pdbx_description
1 polymer ?
#
loop_
_entity_poly.entity_id
_entity_poly.type
_entity_poly.pdbx_seq_one_letter_code
_entity_poly.pdbx_strand_id
1 'polypeptide(L)'
;MERILDWNKYLDTAAKMVSEGIVMLKNENNALPLDTDKEVAVFGRIQFHYYKSGTGSGGMVNVTKVVNILDGLIDNGVKVNEKLLGTYRKWDKENPFDLGEGWGGEPWSQKEMPLDEGLVKETAKSCET
;
A
#
# COMPACT_ATOMS: atom_id res chain seq x y z
N MET A 1 -10.31 -32.02 -24.00
CA MET A 1 -9.06 -31.59 -23.33
C MET A 1 -9.44 -30.39 -22.47
N GLU A 2 -9.55 -30.60 -21.17
CA GLU A 2 -9.88 -29.53 -20.22
C GLU A 2 -8.66 -28.57 -20.12
N ARG A 3 -8.85 -27.30 -20.46
CA ARG A 3 -7.80 -26.29 -20.35
C ARG A 3 -7.83 -25.76 -18.91
N ILE A 4 -7.00 -26.31 -18.05
CA ILE A 4 -6.83 -25.81 -16.68
C ILE A 4 -5.80 -24.66 -16.74
N LEU A 5 -6.18 -23.49 -16.21
CA LEU A 5 -5.27 -22.37 -16.10
C LEU A 5 -4.25 -22.65 -14.98
N ASP A 6 -2.98 -22.61 -15.32
CA ASP A 6 -1.91 -22.62 -14.32
C ASP A 6 -1.84 -21.22 -13.67
N TRP A 7 -2.47 -21.10 -12.52
CA TRP A 7 -2.56 -19.83 -11.79
C TRP A 7 -1.21 -19.26 -11.38
N ASN A 8 -0.24 -20.10 -11.01
CA ASN A 8 1.10 -19.62 -10.61
C ASN A 8 1.80 -18.99 -11.81
N LYS A 9 1.83 -19.73 -12.93
CA LYS A 9 2.42 -19.20 -14.16
C LYS A 9 1.70 -17.95 -14.67
N TYR A 10 0.38 -17.87 -14.50
CA TYR A 10 -0.40 -16.68 -14.85
C TYR A 10 0.03 -15.47 -13.98
N LEU A 11 0.11 -15.66 -12.67
CA LEU A 11 0.49 -14.58 -11.73
C LEU A 11 1.93 -14.11 -11.98
N ASP A 12 2.87 -15.01 -12.18
CA ASP A 12 4.25 -14.68 -12.53
C ASP A 12 4.34 -13.87 -13.83
N THR A 13 3.57 -14.29 -14.84
CA THR A 13 3.51 -13.58 -16.12
C THR A 13 2.91 -12.19 -15.95
N ALA A 14 1.82 -12.07 -15.19
CA ALA A 14 1.17 -10.79 -14.92
C ALA A 14 2.10 -9.83 -14.16
N ALA A 15 2.79 -10.32 -13.13
CA ALA A 15 3.78 -9.54 -12.39
C ALA A 15 4.91 -9.03 -13.29
N LYS A 16 5.43 -9.89 -14.16
CA LYS A 16 6.46 -9.52 -15.15
C LYS A 16 5.95 -8.46 -16.12
N MET A 17 4.74 -8.60 -16.66
CA MET A 17 4.14 -7.60 -17.55
C MET A 17 3.99 -6.24 -16.86
N VAL A 18 3.55 -6.21 -15.59
CA VAL A 18 3.46 -4.97 -14.83
C VAL A 18 4.82 -4.34 -14.65
N SER A 19 5.84 -5.12 -14.27
CA SER A 19 7.21 -4.61 -14.07
C SER A 19 7.81 -4.05 -15.35
N GLU A 20 7.60 -4.71 -16.49
CA GLU A 20 8.06 -4.23 -17.80
C GLU A 20 7.28 -3.00 -18.31
N GLY A 21 6.05 -2.80 -17.82
CA GLY A 21 5.21 -1.64 -18.17
C GLY A 21 5.48 -0.39 -17.33
N ILE A 22 6.22 -0.50 -16.22
CA ILE A 22 6.54 0.64 -15.37
C ILE A 22 7.67 1.46 -15.98
N VAL A 23 7.43 2.76 -16.18
CA VAL A 23 8.42 3.73 -16.66
C VAL A 23 8.74 4.72 -15.56
N MET A 24 10.00 4.75 -15.13
CA MET A 24 10.47 5.74 -14.17
C MET A 24 10.74 7.07 -14.88
N LEU A 25 9.90 8.07 -14.61
CA LEU A 25 10.00 9.38 -15.25
C LEU A 25 11.04 10.29 -14.58
N LYS A 26 11.31 10.08 -13.29
CA LYS A 26 12.21 10.93 -12.51
C LYS A 26 12.77 10.14 -11.33
N ASN A 27 14.07 10.28 -11.10
CA ASN A 27 14.77 9.73 -9.93
C ASN A 27 15.86 10.70 -9.50
N GLU A 28 15.54 11.61 -8.60
CA GLU A 28 16.49 12.59 -8.08
C GLU A 28 17.26 12.02 -6.90
N ASN A 29 18.54 12.33 -6.84
CA ASN A 29 19.43 11.92 -5.75
C ASN A 29 19.49 10.40 -5.51
N ASN A 30 19.19 9.59 -6.52
CA ASN A 30 19.11 8.13 -6.41
C ASN A 30 18.13 7.66 -5.32
N ALA A 31 16.97 8.32 -5.20
CA ALA A 31 15.95 7.94 -4.23
C ALA A 31 15.43 6.50 -4.45
N LEU A 32 15.53 5.99 -5.66
CA LEU A 32 15.20 4.60 -6.02
C LEU A 32 16.42 3.90 -6.66
N PRO A 33 16.61 2.60 -6.41
CA PRO A 33 15.81 1.74 -5.51
C PRO A 33 15.97 2.16 -4.05
N LEU A 34 14.95 1.84 -3.23
CA LEU A 34 15.01 2.09 -1.79
C LEU A 34 16.17 1.28 -1.17
N ASP A 35 16.89 1.92 -0.25
CA ASP A 35 17.89 1.26 0.55
C ASP A 35 17.22 0.42 1.63
N THR A 36 17.28 -0.90 1.53
CA THR A 36 16.65 -1.84 2.46
C THR A 36 17.31 -1.86 3.85
N ASP A 37 18.47 -1.25 4.00
CA ASP A 37 19.12 -1.09 5.31
C ASP A 37 18.56 0.10 6.11
N LYS A 38 17.85 1.01 5.46
CA LYS A 38 17.22 2.17 6.06
C LYS A 38 15.74 1.93 6.36
N GLU A 39 15.23 2.63 7.36
CA GLU A 39 13.80 2.62 7.66
C GLU A 39 13.06 3.62 6.78
N VAL A 40 11.85 3.23 6.35
CA VAL A 40 10.93 4.07 5.60
C VAL A 40 9.73 4.42 6.47
N ALA A 41 9.37 5.69 6.51
CA ALA A 41 8.16 6.17 7.16
C ALA A 41 6.99 6.14 6.18
N VAL A 42 5.96 5.36 6.48
CA VAL A 42 4.74 5.27 5.67
C VAL A 42 3.61 6.01 6.35
N PHE A 43 3.17 7.11 5.76
CA PHE A 43 2.04 7.90 6.21
C PHE A 43 0.79 7.59 5.39
N GLY A 44 -0.37 7.73 6.03
CA GLY A 44 -1.67 7.52 5.40
C GLY A 44 -2.27 6.13 5.69
N ARG A 45 -3.57 6.11 6.02
CA ARG A 45 -4.28 4.87 6.34
C ARG A 45 -4.43 3.92 5.15
N ILE A 46 -4.29 4.42 3.93
CA ILE A 46 -4.32 3.62 2.70
C ILE A 46 -3.20 2.56 2.67
N GLN A 47 -2.16 2.70 3.47
CA GLN A 47 -1.16 1.66 3.65
C GLN A 47 -1.77 0.31 4.08
N PHE A 48 -2.92 0.31 4.79
CA PHE A 48 -3.63 -0.89 5.24
C PHE A 48 -4.80 -1.26 4.33
N HIS A 49 -5.53 -0.27 3.84
CA HIS A 49 -6.81 -0.39 3.14
C HIS A 49 -6.67 0.05 1.68
N TYR A 50 -5.89 -0.69 0.92
CA TYR A 50 -5.61 -0.35 -0.47
C TYR A 50 -6.82 -0.64 -1.38
N TYR A 51 -7.20 0.34 -2.18
CA TYR A 51 -8.23 0.17 -3.21
C TYR A 51 -7.68 -0.67 -4.38
N LYS A 52 -8.12 -1.92 -4.48
CA LYS A 52 -7.61 -2.88 -5.48
C LYS A 52 -7.91 -2.52 -6.94
N SER A 53 -8.99 -1.79 -7.18
CA SER A 53 -9.45 -1.44 -8.54
C SER A 53 -10.28 -0.15 -8.60
N GLY A 54 -10.27 0.66 -7.54
CA GLY A 54 -11.04 1.88 -7.41
C GLY A 54 -12.44 1.67 -6.86
N THR A 55 -13.20 2.76 -6.78
CA THR A 55 -14.58 2.79 -6.30
C THR A 55 -15.56 2.55 -7.47
N GLY A 56 -16.73 2.01 -7.18
CA GLY A 56 -17.75 1.71 -8.19
C GLY A 56 -17.64 0.30 -8.77
N SER A 57 -18.13 0.09 -9.99
CA SER A 57 -18.27 -1.25 -10.59
C SER A 57 -16.94 -1.99 -10.76
N GLY A 58 -15.85 -1.29 -11.00
CA GLY A 58 -14.50 -1.86 -11.06
C GLY A 58 -14.00 -2.38 -9.71
N GLY A 59 -14.48 -1.84 -8.59
CA GLY A 59 -14.11 -2.25 -7.22
C GLY A 59 -14.66 -3.62 -6.81
N MET A 60 -15.66 -4.12 -7.50
CA MET A 60 -16.36 -5.37 -7.18
C MET A 60 -15.68 -6.64 -7.72
N VAL A 61 -14.45 -6.52 -8.21
CA VAL A 61 -13.70 -7.67 -8.72
C VAL A 61 -13.30 -8.59 -7.56
N ASN A 62 -13.66 -9.87 -7.66
CA ASN A 62 -13.25 -10.89 -6.72
C ASN A 62 -11.78 -11.24 -6.94
N VAL A 63 -11.00 -11.10 -5.90
CA VAL A 63 -9.58 -11.46 -5.87
C VAL A 63 -9.28 -12.27 -4.62
N THR A 64 -8.31 -13.16 -4.71
CA THR A 64 -7.90 -14.01 -3.58
C THR A 64 -7.06 -13.26 -2.55
N LYS A 65 -6.29 -12.27 -2.99
CA LYS A 65 -5.41 -11.44 -2.15
C LYS A 65 -5.35 -10.03 -2.73
N VAL A 66 -5.37 -9.05 -1.86
CA VAL A 66 -4.99 -7.66 -2.17
C VAL A 66 -3.68 -7.37 -1.45
N VAL A 67 -2.64 -7.02 -2.19
CA VAL A 67 -1.38 -6.55 -1.61
C VAL A 67 -1.48 -5.05 -1.43
N ASN A 68 -1.45 -4.59 -0.19
CA ASN A 68 -1.40 -3.17 0.14
C ASN A 68 0.04 -2.63 0.06
N ILE A 69 0.21 -1.33 0.25
CA ILE A 69 1.53 -0.67 0.16
C ILE A 69 2.48 -1.21 1.23
N LEU A 70 1.99 -1.39 2.46
CA LEU A 70 2.78 -1.89 3.58
C LEU A 70 3.26 -3.32 3.34
N ASP A 71 2.35 -4.22 2.91
CA ASP A 71 2.72 -5.60 2.57
C ASP A 71 3.75 -5.62 1.45
N GLY A 72 3.57 -4.80 0.41
CA GLY A 72 4.50 -4.72 -0.71
C GLY A 72 5.91 -4.27 -0.28
N LEU A 73 6.03 -3.31 0.62
CA LEU A 73 7.32 -2.87 1.17
C LEU A 73 7.98 -3.97 1.99
N ILE A 74 7.24 -4.58 2.91
CA ILE A 74 7.74 -5.64 3.80
C ILE A 74 8.14 -6.89 3.00
N ASP A 75 7.31 -7.33 2.05
CA ASP A 75 7.58 -8.49 1.19
C ASP A 75 8.85 -8.30 0.34
N ASN A 76 9.24 -7.05 0.08
CA ASN A 76 10.50 -6.70 -0.62
C ASN A 76 11.65 -6.34 0.32
N GLY A 77 11.54 -6.62 1.62
CA GLY A 77 12.62 -6.47 2.59
C GLY A 77 12.87 -5.04 3.06
N VAL A 78 11.96 -4.11 2.75
CA VAL A 78 12.08 -2.72 3.22
C VAL A 78 11.68 -2.64 4.69
N LYS A 79 12.53 -2.02 5.50
CA LYS A 79 12.25 -1.77 6.91
C LYS A 79 11.27 -0.60 7.04
N VAL A 80 10.19 -0.80 7.77
CA VAL A 80 9.18 0.23 8.02
C VAL A 80 9.34 0.74 9.44
N ASN A 81 9.17 2.03 9.66
CA ASN A 81 9.24 2.64 10.98
C ASN A 81 8.10 2.11 11.88
N GLU A 82 8.45 1.19 12.79
CA GLU A 82 7.49 0.48 13.64
C GLU A 82 6.75 1.40 14.62
N LYS A 83 7.37 2.50 15.06
CA LYS A 83 6.74 3.45 15.97
C LYS A 83 5.59 4.17 15.27
N LEU A 84 5.82 4.69 14.08
CA LEU A 84 4.78 5.32 13.26
C LEU A 84 3.69 4.32 12.88
N LEU A 85 4.10 3.13 12.43
CA LEU A 85 3.19 2.05 12.07
C LEU A 85 2.28 1.66 13.25
N GLY A 86 2.84 1.54 14.46
CA GLY A 86 2.07 1.26 15.67
C GLY A 86 1.06 2.36 15.99
N THR A 87 1.44 3.62 15.79
CA THR A 87 0.54 4.77 15.96
C THR A 87 -0.63 4.71 14.98
N TYR A 88 -0.35 4.43 13.70
CA TYR A 88 -1.39 4.27 12.68
C TYR A 88 -2.30 3.08 12.95
N ARG A 89 -1.76 1.92 13.33
CA ARG A 89 -2.55 0.73 13.67
C ARG A 89 -3.51 0.96 14.83
N LYS A 90 -3.04 1.68 15.86
CA LYS A 90 -3.91 2.04 16.99
C LYS A 90 -5.03 2.95 16.55
N TRP A 91 -4.70 4.01 15.81
CA TRP A 91 -5.67 4.97 15.32
C TRP A 91 -6.68 4.33 14.35
N ASP A 92 -6.24 3.48 13.44
CA ASP A 92 -7.09 2.78 12.47
C ASP A 92 -8.11 1.87 13.17
N LYS A 93 -7.70 1.18 14.23
CA LYS A 93 -8.59 0.36 15.05
C LYS A 93 -9.67 1.20 15.75
N GLU A 94 -9.35 2.41 16.18
CA GLU A 94 -10.28 3.34 16.83
C GLU A 94 -11.16 4.10 15.81
N ASN A 95 -10.77 4.11 14.55
CA ASN A 95 -11.46 4.79 13.45
C ASN A 95 -11.61 3.82 12.27
N PRO A 96 -12.56 2.89 12.32
CA PRO A 96 -12.71 1.87 11.29
C PRO A 96 -12.80 2.45 9.88
N PHE A 97 -12.26 1.73 8.91
CA PHE A 97 -12.39 2.09 7.50
C PHE A 97 -13.85 1.96 7.07
N ASP A 98 -14.36 2.99 6.42
CA ASP A 98 -15.74 3.00 5.92
C ASP A 98 -15.80 2.24 4.58
N LEU A 99 -16.47 1.08 4.60
CA LEU A 99 -16.70 0.27 3.40
C LEU A 99 -17.92 0.73 2.60
N GLY A 100 -18.66 1.69 3.13
CA GLY A 100 -19.94 2.11 2.56
C GLY A 100 -21.06 1.08 2.73
N GLU A 101 -22.19 1.38 2.18
CA GLU A 101 -23.38 0.50 2.18
C GLU A 101 -23.77 0.10 0.75
N GLY A 102 -23.93 -1.20 0.55
CA GLY A 102 -24.40 -1.74 -0.72
C GLY A 102 -23.39 -1.68 -1.86
N TRP A 103 -23.90 -1.87 -3.06
CA TRP A 103 -23.08 -1.89 -4.27
C TRP A 103 -22.60 -0.48 -4.65
N GLY A 104 -21.29 -0.31 -4.76
CA GLY A 104 -20.70 0.98 -5.13
C GLY A 104 -20.83 2.07 -4.05
N GLY A 105 -21.17 1.69 -2.80
CA GLY A 105 -21.39 2.61 -1.69
C GLY A 105 -20.13 3.08 -0.98
N GLU A 106 -18.95 2.64 -1.39
CA GLU A 106 -17.70 3.11 -0.81
C GLU A 106 -17.55 4.64 -0.98
N PRO A 107 -17.24 5.37 0.10
CA PRO A 107 -17.10 6.81 0.04
C PRO A 107 -15.87 7.24 -0.78
N TRP A 108 -15.95 8.39 -1.41
CA TRP A 108 -14.86 8.97 -2.21
C TRP A 108 -13.63 9.34 -1.37
N SER A 109 -13.82 9.53 -0.08
CA SER A 109 -12.74 9.86 0.84
C SER A 109 -12.94 9.14 2.16
N GLN A 110 -11.85 8.81 2.80
CA GLN A 110 -11.80 8.22 4.13
C GLN A 110 -11.31 9.26 5.15
N LYS A 111 -11.76 9.10 6.39
CA LYS A 111 -11.17 9.85 7.50
C LYS A 111 -9.69 9.47 7.59
N GLU A 112 -8.82 10.46 7.70
CA GLU A 112 -7.38 10.26 7.88
C GLU A 112 -6.94 10.64 9.30
N MET A 113 -5.86 10.03 9.78
CA MET A 113 -5.26 10.36 11.06
C MET A 113 -4.72 11.79 11.03
N PRO A 114 -5.14 12.65 11.99
CA PRO A 114 -4.52 13.96 12.11
C PRO A 114 -3.03 13.82 12.40
N LEU A 115 -2.21 14.51 11.63
CA LEU A 115 -0.77 14.55 11.82
C LEU A 115 -0.39 15.81 12.61
N ASP A 116 0.25 15.64 13.75
CA ASP A 116 0.90 16.76 14.41
C ASP A 116 2.34 16.95 13.90
N GLU A 117 2.82 18.16 13.98
CA GLU A 117 4.14 18.54 13.50
C GLU A 117 5.27 17.84 14.27
N GLY A 118 5.04 17.51 15.54
CA GLY A 118 5.99 16.79 16.38
C GLY A 118 6.22 15.37 15.89
N LEU A 119 5.13 14.63 15.62
CA LEU A 119 5.19 13.29 15.08
C LEU A 119 5.93 13.26 13.74
N VAL A 120 5.61 14.18 12.83
CA VAL A 120 6.25 14.26 11.52
C VAL A 120 7.74 14.55 11.65
N LYS A 121 8.14 15.52 12.47
CA LYS A 121 9.55 15.88 12.69
C LYS A 121 10.34 14.75 13.35
N GLU A 122 9.75 14.09 14.34
CA GLU A 122 10.39 12.97 15.02
C GLU A 122 10.62 11.80 14.04
N THR A 123 9.59 11.44 13.29
CA THR A 123 9.67 10.37 12.31
C THR A 123 10.68 10.67 11.21
N ALA A 124 10.68 11.90 10.68
CA ALA A 124 11.63 12.30 9.64
C ALA A 124 13.09 12.22 10.10
N LYS A 125 13.36 12.47 11.40
CA LYS A 125 14.71 12.34 11.97
C LYS A 125 15.15 10.89 12.14
N SER A 126 14.21 9.97 12.31
CA SER A 126 14.52 8.54 12.49
C SER A 126 14.62 7.78 11.17
N CYS A 127 14.07 8.32 10.10
CA CYS A 127 14.10 7.72 8.76
C CYS A 127 14.96 8.58 7.84
N GLU A 128 16.12 8.07 7.47
CA GLU A 128 16.97 8.69 6.44
C GLU A 128 16.49 8.22 5.07
N THR A 129 15.67 8.97 4.42
CA THR A 129 15.28 8.78 3.02
C THR A 129 15.74 9.94 2.17
#